data_c3113a111dff4ff6f36f19d5c7c38f81
#
_entry.id   c3113a111dff4ff6f36f19d5c7c38f81
#
_cell.length_a   1.000
_cell.length_b   1.000
_cell.length_c   1.000
_cell.angle_alpha   90.00
_cell.angle_beta   90.00
_cell.angle_gamma   90.00
#
_symmetry.space_group_name_H-M   'P 1'
#
loop_
_entity.id
_entity.type
_entity.pdbx_description
1 polymer ?
#
loop_
_entity_poly.entity_id
_entity_poly.type
_entity_poly.pdbx_seq_one_letter_code
_entity_poly.pdbx_strand_id
1 'polypeptide(L)'
;RRRKKQITLNRFMVAKFSVNNMSLLVLAVICLAGLANARTLMQETSTTNNLKFPALIALGDSTLDTGNNNFIHSLLRSNFQPYGINFPNHIPTGRFSDGKLMLDFLAGFLGIKDTIPPFLDPTLTTQDLATGVCFASAGAGYDDITNKELGVIPVMKQTDMFKIYIAKLNGVVGEAEAKKIVSGALYFVSAGT
;
A
#
# COMPACT_ATOMS: atom_id res chain seq x y z
N ARG A 1 -48.20 -29.71 54.11
CA ARG A 1 -47.93 -29.91 52.66
C ARG A 1 -47.49 -28.60 51.93
N ARG A 2 -48.06 -27.44 52.23
CA ARG A 2 -47.70 -26.18 51.59
C ARG A 2 -46.25 -25.70 51.91
N ARG A 3 -45.78 -25.80 53.14
CA ARG A 3 -44.41 -25.40 53.54
C ARG A 3 -43.30 -26.24 52.89
N LYS A 4 -43.53 -27.59 52.76
CA LYS A 4 -42.53 -28.45 52.07
C LYS A 4 -42.38 -28.12 50.54
N LYS A 5 -43.53 -27.75 49.89
CA LYS A 5 -43.43 -27.32 48.44
C LYS A 5 -42.70 -26.00 48.26
N GLN A 6 -42.85 -25.06 49.20
CA GLN A 6 -42.21 -23.76 49.12
C GLN A 6 -40.69 -23.84 49.33
N ILE A 7 -40.23 -24.71 50.25
CA ILE A 7 -38.80 -24.97 50.49
C ILE A 7 -38.15 -25.67 49.28
N THR A 8 -38.85 -26.59 48.62
CA THR A 8 -38.35 -27.29 47.44
C THR A 8 -38.28 -26.34 46.24
N LEU A 9 -39.24 -25.42 46.08
CA LEU A 9 -39.23 -24.42 45.01
C LEU A 9 -38.08 -23.41 45.15
N ASN A 10 -37.82 -22.93 46.38
CA ASN A 10 -36.71 -22.03 46.68
C ASN A 10 -35.33 -22.71 46.46
N ARG A 11 -35.18 -23.98 46.81
CA ARG A 11 -33.94 -24.73 46.51
C ARG A 11 -33.73 -24.90 45.01
N PHE A 12 -34.79 -25.12 44.24
CA PHE A 12 -34.68 -25.25 42.78
C PHE A 12 -34.32 -23.91 42.10
N MET A 13 -34.89 -22.79 42.60
CA MET A 13 -34.55 -21.46 42.09
C MET A 13 -33.11 -21.03 42.43
N VAL A 14 -32.65 -21.28 43.66
CA VAL A 14 -31.28 -20.98 44.08
C VAL A 14 -30.27 -21.85 43.30
N ALA A 15 -30.57 -23.12 43.05
CA ALA A 15 -29.71 -23.99 42.25
C ALA A 15 -29.65 -23.53 40.76
N LYS A 16 -30.79 -23.10 40.18
CA LYS A 16 -30.80 -22.54 38.80
C LYS A 16 -30.02 -21.21 38.68
N PHE A 17 -30.11 -20.34 39.68
CA PHE A 17 -29.37 -19.09 39.69
C PHE A 17 -27.87 -19.31 39.83
N SER A 18 -27.44 -20.27 40.63
CA SER A 18 -26.01 -20.61 40.79
C SER A 18 -25.37 -21.19 39.52
N VAL A 19 -26.08 -22.07 38.81
CA VAL A 19 -25.58 -22.67 37.55
C VAL A 19 -25.48 -21.62 36.42
N ASN A 20 -26.45 -20.70 36.31
CA ASN A 20 -26.40 -19.64 35.32
C ASN A 20 -25.26 -18.64 35.58
N ASN A 21 -24.99 -18.30 36.84
CA ASN A 21 -23.89 -17.41 37.20
C ASN A 21 -22.52 -18.06 36.94
N MET A 22 -22.36 -19.34 37.16
CA MET A 22 -21.13 -20.07 36.90
C MET A 22 -20.88 -20.23 35.38
N SER A 23 -21.95 -20.45 34.62
CA SER A 23 -21.90 -20.50 33.15
C SER A 23 -21.50 -19.14 32.54
N LEU A 24 -22.04 -18.03 33.06
CA LEU A 24 -21.69 -16.67 32.68
C LEU A 24 -20.23 -16.32 33.02
N LEU A 25 -19.74 -16.75 34.18
CA LEU A 25 -18.36 -16.58 34.61
C LEU A 25 -17.40 -17.34 33.69
N VAL A 26 -17.69 -18.58 33.33
CA VAL A 26 -16.89 -19.38 32.42
C VAL A 26 -16.87 -18.76 31.03
N LEU A 27 -18.01 -18.31 30.52
CA LEU A 27 -18.07 -17.56 29.23
C LEU A 27 -17.26 -16.26 29.25
N ALA A 28 -17.34 -15.51 30.35
CA ALA A 28 -16.56 -14.28 30.51
C ALA A 28 -15.03 -14.56 30.53
N VAL A 29 -14.59 -15.63 31.20
CA VAL A 29 -13.18 -16.02 31.22
C VAL A 29 -12.70 -16.48 29.85
N ILE A 30 -13.51 -17.24 29.11
CA ILE A 30 -13.20 -17.65 27.74
C ILE A 30 -13.10 -16.44 26.80
N CYS A 31 -14.02 -15.48 26.90
CA CYS A 31 -13.97 -14.24 26.12
C CYS A 31 -12.74 -13.39 26.46
N LEU A 32 -12.40 -13.25 27.74
CA LEU A 32 -11.21 -12.51 28.18
C LEU A 32 -9.92 -13.19 27.73
N ALA A 33 -9.83 -14.51 27.79
CA ALA A 33 -8.70 -15.28 27.26
C ALA A 33 -8.60 -15.16 25.73
N GLY A 34 -9.72 -15.17 25.02
CA GLY A 34 -9.78 -14.92 23.57
C GLY A 34 -9.30 -13.53 23.20
N LEU A 35 -9.70 -12.50 23.95
CA LEU A 35 -9.24 -11.12 23.74
C LEU A 35 -7.76 -10.93 24.07
N ALA A 36 -7.24 -11.61 25.10
CA ALA A 36 -5.81 -11.59 25.43
C ALA A 36 -4.98 -12.24 24.32
N ASN A 37 -5.41 -13.39 23.80
CA ASN A 37 -4.75 -14.07 22.69
C ASN A 37 -4.82 -13.24 21.38
N ALA A 38 -5.95 -12.59 21.10
CA ALA A 38 -6.08 -11.70 19.95
C ALA A 38 -5.13 -10.48 20.05
N ARG A 39 -4.95 -9.91 21.25
CA ARG A 39 -3.98 -8.83 21.48
C ARG A 39 -2.54 -9.30 21.28
N THR A 40 -2.20 -10.51 21.76
CA THR A 40 -0.86 -11.10 21.58
C THR A 40 -0.59 -11.38 20.10
N LEU A 41 -1.54 -11.94 19.37
CA LEU A 41 -1.44 -12.14 17.91
C LEU A 41 -1.32 -10.82 17.13
N MET A 42 -2.03 -9.77 17.54
CA MET A 42 -1.88 -8.43 16.94
C MET A 42 -0.53 -7.79 17.30
N GLN A 43 0.04 -8.10 18.43
CA GLN A 43 1.35 -7.58 18.85
C GLN A 43 2.50 -8.34 18.19
N GLU A 44 2.34 -9.63 17.92
CA GLU A 44 3.31 -10.41 17.14
C GLU A 44 3.32 -10.04 15.65
N THR A 45 2.18 -9.63 15.07
CA THR A 45 2.14 -9.08 13.70
C THR A 45 2.75 -7.68 13.59
N SER A 46 2.94 -6.95 14.70
CA SER A 46 3.66 -5.67 14.69
C SER A 46 5.18 -5.82 14.89
N THR A 47 5.68 -7.01 15.18
CA THR A 47 7.10 -7.39 15.05
C THR A 47 7.42 -7.95 13.66
N THR A 48 6.77 -7.46 12.60
CA THR A 48 7.31 -7.61 11.26
C THR A 48 8.70 -6.97 11.29
N ASN A 49 9.72 -7.77 11.06
CA ASN A 49 11.06 -7.30 10.77
C ASN A 49 10.95 -6.00 9.99
N ASN A 50 11.44 -4.92 10.57
CA ASN A 50 11.52 -3.62 9.93
C ASN A 50 12.46 -3.73 8.72
N LEU A 51 12.01 -4.36 7.64
CA LEU A 51 12.60 -4.22 6.33
C LEU A 51 12.39 -2.76 5.92
N LYS A 52 13.28 -1.91 6.39
CA LYS A 52 13.28 -0.49 6.07
C LYS A 52 13.89 -0.33 4.68
N PHE A 53 13.04 -0.34 3.68
CA PHE A 53 13.47 0.10 2.35
C PHE A 53 13.57 1.63 2.35
N PRO A 54 14.71 2.21 1.94
CA PRO A 54 14.86 3.67 1.85
C PRO A 54 13.99 4.27 0.75
N ALA A 55 13.72 3.50 -0.31
CA ALA A 55 12.97 3.97 -1.46
C ALA A 55 12.16 2.84 -2.10
N LEU A 56 11.08 3.21 -2.83
CA LEU A 56 10.34 2.33 -3.70
C LEU A 56 10.42 2.84 -5.15
N ILE A 57 10.90 1.99 -6.05
CA ILE A 57 11.14 2.30 -7.46
C ILE A 57 10.28 1.37 -8.31
N ALA A 58 9.49 1.95 -9.23
CA ALA A 58 8.55 1.19 -10.04
C ALA A 58 8.79 1.38 -11.54
N LEU A 59 8.71 0.27 -12.30
CA LEU A 59 8.76 0.24 -13.75
C LEU A 59 7.61 -0.61 -14.28
N GLY A 60 7.06 -0.28 -15.43
CA GLY A 60 6.00 -1.10 -16.02
C GLY A 60 5.02 -0.32 -16.88
N ASP A 61 3.77 -0.76 -16.81
CA ASP A 61 2.67 -0.30 -17.65
C ASP A 61 1.59 0.48 -16.84
N SER A 62 0.34 0.44 -17.31
CA SER A 62 -0.79 1.17 -16.71
C SER A 62 -1.08 0.77 -15.25
N THR A 63 -0.73 -0.44 -14.84
CA THR A 63 -0.96 -0.92 -13.47
C THR A 63 -0.12 -0.17 -12.44
N LEU A 64 0.98 0.43 -12.87
CA LEU A 64 1.92 1.17 -12.03
C LEU A 64 2.09 2.64 -12.42
N ASP A 65 1.61 3.09 -13.58
CA ASP A 65 1.78 4.47 -14.03
C ASP A 65 1.12 5.47 -13.06
N THR A 66 1.96 6.24 -12.36
CA THR A 66 1.52 7.26 -11.42
C THR A 66 1.28 8.63 -12.08
N GLY A 67 1.40 8.71 -13.41
CA GLY A 67 1.11 9.91 -14.20
C GLY A 67 2.22 10.34 -15.16
N ASN A 68 3.20 9.47 -15.50
CA ASN A 68 4.25 9.81 -16.47
C ASN A 68 3.67 10.20 -17.84
N ASN A 69 2.56 9.56 -18.25
CA ASN A 69 1.93 9.86 -19.53
C ASN A 69 1.35 11.27 -19.63
N ASN A 70 1.22 12.00 -18.51
CA ASN A 70 0.82 13.41 -18.53
C ASN A 70 1.91 14.31 -19.13
N PHE A 71 3.18 13.89 -19.07
CA PHE A 71 4.35 14.66 -19.44
C PHE A 71 4.93 14.29 -20.82
N ILE A 72 4.25 13.41 -21.56
CA ILE A 72 4.63 12.98 -22.91
C ILE A 72 3.47 13.13 -23.88
N HIS A 73 3.73 13.06 -25.19
CA HIS A 73 2.69 13.04 -26.22
C HIS A 73 2.13 11.62 -26.35
N SER A 74 1.21 11.25 -25.45
CA SER A 74 0.52 9.97 -25.47
C SER A 74 -0.99 10.16 -25.60
N LEU A 75 -1.65 9.23 -26.31
CA LEU A 75 -3.11 9.09 -26.34
C LEU A 75 -3.64 8.48 -25.03
N LEU A 76 -2.81 7.77 -24.31
CA LEU A 76 -3.18 7.07 -23.08
C LEU A 76 -2.91 7.98 -21.87
N ARG A 77 -3.93 8.71 -21.46
CA ARG A 77 -3.90 9.57 -20.28
C ARG A 77 -5.11 9.29 -19.40
N SER A 78 -4.95 9.52 -18.11
CA SER A 78 -6.00 9.38 -17.09
C SER A 78 -6.00 10.59 -16.13
N ASN A 79 -5.71 11.79 -16.67
CA ASN A 79 -5.70 13.04 -15.93
C ASN A 79 -7.02 13.83 -16.07
N PHE A 80 -8.14 13.13 -16.18
CA PHE A 80 -9.50 13.66 -16.30
C PHE A 80 -10.51 12.78 -15.57
N GLN A 81 -11.66 13.31 -15.24
CA GLN A 81 -12.76 12.56 -14.58
C GLN A 81 -13.29 11.42 -15.48
N PRO A 82 -13.63 10.23 -14.94
CA PRO A 82 -13.79 9.91 -13.51
C PRO A 82 -12.53 9.45 -12.80
N TYR A 83 -11.36 9.42 -13.44
CA TYR A 83 -10.11 9.06 -12.75
C TYR A 83 -9.87 9.99 -11.55
N GLY A 84 -9.30 9.45 -10.49
CA GLY A 84 -8.92 10.21 -9.30
C GLY A 84 -10.09 10.69 -8.42
N ILE A 85 -11.32 10.23 -8.66
CA ILE A 85 -12.51 10.65 -7.86
C ILE A 85 -12.35 10.30 -6.37
N ASN A 86 -11.63 9.22 -6.06
CA ASN A 86 -11.32 8.76 -4.71
C ASN A 86 -9.85 9.04 -4.30
N PHE A 87 -9.09 9.71 -5.15
CA PHE A 87 -7.75 10.19 -4.80
C PHE A 87 -7.84 11.38 -3.84
N PRO A 88 -6.84 11.64 -2.97
CA PRO A 88 -6.84 12.83 -2.13
C PRO A 88 -7.13 14.11 -2.94
N ASN A 89 -8.03 14.92 -2.42
CA ASN A 89 -8.54 16.14 -3.05
C ASN A 89 -9.33 15.92 -4.37
N HIS A 90 -9.73 14.68 -4.68
CA HIS A 90 -10.49 14.32 -5.89
C HIS A 90 -9.80 14.74 -7.20
N ILE A 91 -8.46 14.66 -7.24
CA ILE A 91 -7.65 15.11 -8.37
C ILE A 91 -7.29 13.95 -9.29
N PRO A 92 -7.56 14.01 -10.60
CA PRO A 92 -7.09 13.04 -11.57
C PRO A 92 -5.59 13.25 -11.84
N THR A 93 -4.77 12.38 -11.28
CA THR A 93 -3.29 12.51 -11.28
C THR A 93 -2.61 11.90 -12.50
N GLY A 94 -3.33 11.17 -13.32
CA GLY A 94 -2.76 10.34 -14.38
C GLY A 94 -2.61 8.87 -13.99
N ARG A 95 -3.05 8.48 -12.78
CA ARG A 95 -3.21 7.08 -12.41
C ARG A 95 -4.43 6.49 -13.09
N PHE A 96 -4.29 5.31 -13.70
CA PHE A 96 -5.42 4.59 -14.31
C PHE A 96 -6.29 3.93 -13.24
N SER A 97 -6.77 4.73 -12.32
CA SER A 97 -7.57 4.34 -11.16
C SER A 97 -8.47 5.49 -10.73
N ASP A 98 -9.54 5.18 -10.04
CA ASP A 98 -10.37 6.16 -9.35
C ASP A 98 -9.70 6.72 -8.07
N GLY A 99 -8.60 6.11 -7.61
CA GLY A 99 -7.88 6.49 -6.40
C GLY A 99 -6.39 6.17 -6.45
N LYS A 100 -5.87 5.74 -5.32
CA LYS A 100 -4.49 5.27 -5.18
C LYS A 100 -4.29 3.94 -5.90
N LEU A 101 -3.10 3.75 -6.47
CA LEU A 101 -2.65 2.47 -7.01
C LEU A 101 -2.13 1.56 -5.89
N MET A 102 -2.01 0.26 -6.17
CA MET A 102 -1.40 -0.71 -5.26
C MET A 102 0.00 -0.27 -4.82
N LEU A 103 0.75 0.36 -5.73
CA LEU A 103 2.07 0.92 -5.46
C LEU A 103 2.06 1.98 -4.33
N ASP A 104 1.06 2.85 -4.31
CA ASP A 104 0.91 3.87 -3.27
C ASP A 104 0.58 3.24 -1.91
N PHE A 105 -0.31 2.24 -1.89
CA PHE A 105 -0.62 1.50 -0.66
C PHE A 105 0.59 0.76 -0.11
N LEU A 106 1.40 0.16 -0.99
CA LEU A 106 2.63 -0.51 -0.60
C LEU A 106 3.64 0.48 0.00
N ALA A 107 3.82 1.64 -0.62
CA ALA A 107 4.70 2.68 -0.11
C ALA A 107 4.26 3.18 1.28
N GLY A 108 2.96 3.39 1.47
CA GLY A 108 2.38 3.76 2.76
C GLY A 108 2.53 2.66 3.81
N PHE A 109 2.27 1.40 3.46
CA PHE A 109 2.45 0.25 4.35
C PHE A 109 3.90 0.09 4.83
N LEU A 110 4.86 0.32 3.94
CA LEU A 110 6.29 0.28 4.25
C LEU A 110 6.79 1.55 4.98
N GLY A 111 5.93 2.54 5.17
CA GLY A 111 6.29 3.81 5.82
C GLY A 111 7.27 4.68 5.02
N ILE A 112 7.32 4.51 3.69
CA ILE A 112 8.21 5.26 2.80
C ILE A 112 7.59 6.62 2.47
N LYS A 113 6.39 6.62 1.88
CA LYS A 113 5.62 7.83 1.54
C LYS A 113 4.16 7.48 1.22
N ASP A 114 3.27 8.46 1.22
CA ASP A 114 1.82 8.25 0.98
C ASP A 114 1.48 7.93 -0.47
N THR A 115 2.23 8.50 -1.41
CA THR A 115 2.04 8.29 -2.85
C THR A 115 3.37 8.37 -3.57
N ILE A 116 3.56 7.54 -4.59
CA ILE A 116 4.77 7.54 -5.42
C ILE A 116 4.57 8.52 -6.59
N PRO A 117 5.42 9.54 -6.76
CA PRO A 117 5.31 10.47 -7.87
C PRO A 117 5.87 9.88 -9.18
N PRO A 118 5.38 10.34 -10.35
CA PRO A 118 5.96 9.99 -11.64
C PRO A 118 7.34 10.68 -11.82
N PHE A 119 8.29 9.99 -12.40
CA PHE A 119 9.66 10.52 -12.60
C PHE A 119 9.72 11.75 -13.52
N LEU A 120 8.79 11.88 -14.44
CA LEU A 120 8.74 13.01 -15.38
C LEU A 120 8.15 14.29 -14.80
N ASP A 121 7.64 14.25 -13.57
CA ASP A 121 7.14 15.46 -12.92
C ASP A 121 8.30 16.45 -12.68
N PRO A 122 8.23 17.66 -13.26
CA PRO A 122 9.28 18.66 -13.09
C PRO A 122 9.35 19.24 -11.67
N THR A 123 8.36 18.98 -10.83
CA THR A 123 8.26 19.52 -9.46
C THR A 123 8.85 18.58 -8.40
N LEU A 124 9.45 17.45 -8.81
CA LEU A 124 10.06 16.49 -7.89
C LEU A 124 11.06 17.15 -6.93
N THR A 125 10.85 16.93 -5.65
CA THR A 125 11.75 17.39 -4.59
C THR A 125 12.93 16.42 -4.38
N THR A 126 13.95 16.87 -3.65
CA THR A 126 15.03 15.99 -3.18
C THR A 126 14.50 14.81 -2.39
N GLN A 127 13.48 15.03 -1.54
CA GLN A 127 12.83 13.98 -0.76
C GLN A 127 12.11 12.96 -1.66
N ASP A 128 11.47 13.42 -2.75
CA ASP A 128 10.82 12.52 -3.71
C ASP A 128 11.83 11.62 -4.39
N LEU A 129 12.95 12.17 -4.82
CA LEU A 129 14.04 11.39 -5.41
C LEU A 129 14.63 10.42 -4.39
N ALA A 130 14.85 10.83 -3.14
CA ALA A 130 15.47 9.99 -2.12
C ALA A 130 14.58 8.84 -1.64
N THR A 131 13.25 8.97 -1.76
CA THR A 131 12.29 7.94 -1.32
C THR A 131 11.67 7.14 -2.48
N GLY A 132 12.08 7.45 -3.72
CA GLY A 132 11.71 6.70 -4.91
C GLY A 132 10.61 7.32 -5.76
N VAL A 133 10.59 6.93 -7.01
CA VAL A 133 9.71 7.43 -8.07
C VAL A 133 9.23 6.29 -8.96
N CYS A 134 8.22 6.56 -9.78
CA CYS A 134 7.67 5.64 -10.76
C CYS A 134 8.15 6.02 -12.18
N PHE A 135 8.62 5.04 -12.95
CA PHE A 135 8.99 5.18 -14.36
C PHE A 135 7.96 4.58 -15.32
N ALA A 136 6.97 3.87 -14.77
CA ALA A 136 5.96 3.18 -15.56
C ALA A 136 5.19 4.14 -16.48
N SER A 137 4.75 3.61 -17.61
CA SER A 137 4.00 4.35 -18.63
C SER A 137 2.84 3.49 -19.11
N ALA A 138 1.62 3.98 -19.00
CA ALA A 138 0.42 3.26 -19.42
C ALA A 138 0.48 2.90 -20.90
N GLY A 139 0.18 1.64 -21.23
CA GLY A 139 0.29 1.09 -22.58
C GLY A 139 1.69 0.63 -22.95
N ALA A 140 2.68 0.77 -22.05
CA ALA A 140 4.02 0.30 -22.30
C ALA A 140 4.08 -1.23 -22.40
N GLY A 141 4.87 -1.68 -23.36
CA GLY A 141 5.18 -3.09 -23.58
C GLY A 141 6.61 -3.27 -24.06
N TYR A 142 6.91 -4.48 -24.54
CA TYR A 142 8.23 -4.83 -25.09
C TYR A 142 8.29 -4.65 -26.61
N ASP A 143 7.13 -4.49 -27.29
CA ASP A 143 7.07 -4.26 -28.72
C ASP A 143 7.21 -2.76 -29.06
N ASP A 144 8.27 -2.40 -29.75
CA ASP A 144 8.56 -1.02 -30.11
C ASP A 144 7.55 -0.39 -31.07
N ILE A 145 6.89 -1.18 -31.92
CA ILE A 145 5.91 -0.68 -32.89
C ILE A 145 4.66 -0.22 -32.12
N THR A 146 4.12 -1.05 -31.26
CA THR A 146 2.95 -0.73 -30.43
C THR A 146 3.23 0.48 -29.53
N ASN A 147 4.39 0.52 -28.89
CA ASN A 147 4.77 1.63 -28.03
C ASN A 147 4.82 2.96 -28.79
N LYS A 148 5.36 2.94 -30.00
CA LYS A 148 5.48 4.12 -30.87
C LYS A 148 4.11 4.63 -31.33
N GLU A 149 3.22 3.75 -31.71
CA GLU A 149 1.85 4.09 -32.14
C GLU A 149 1.05 4.73 -31.02
N LEU A 150 1.20 4.26 -29.79
CA LEU A 150 0.52 4.79 -28.60
C LEU A 150 1.21 6.03 -28.02
N GLY A 151 2.44 6.31 -28.44
CA GLY A 151 3.25 7.41 -27.92
C GLY A 151 3.61 7.24 -26.44
N VAL A 152 3.93 5.99 -26.03
CA VAL A 152 4.24 5.65 -24.64
C VAL A 152 5.73 5.35 -24.46
N ILE A 153 6.16 5.26 -23.20
CA ILE A 153 7.56 4.97 -22.86
C ILE A 153 7.76 3.47 -22.79
N PRO A 154 8.45 2.84 -23.77
CA PRO A 154 8.74 1.41 -23.74
C PRO A 154 9.40 0.97 -22.44
N VAL A 155 9.13 -0.25 -21.97
CA VAL A 155 9.72 -0.79 -20.73
C VAL A 155 11.25 -0.68 -20.77
N MET A 156 11.88 -0.96 -21.91
CA MET A 156 13.32 -0.83 -22.08
C MET A 156 13.81 0.62 -21.89
N LYS A 157 13.04 1.61 -22.33
CA LYS A 157 13.40 3.03 -22.17
C LYS A 157 13.25 3.52 -20.71
N GLN A 158 12.42 2.89 -19.92
CA GLN A 158 12.31 3.19 -18.49
C GLN A 158 13.62 2.89 -17.75
N THR A 159 14.41 1.93 -18.23
CA THR A 159 15.75 1.66 -17.67
C THR A 159 16.74 2.77 -17.97
N ASP A 160 16.63 3.45 -19.12
CA ASP A 160 17.44 4.63 -19.42
C ASP A 160 17.03 5.82 -18.54
N MET A 161 15.73 6.00 -18.29
CA MET A 161 15.23 7.00 -17.35
C MET A 161 15.76 6.73 -15.93
N PHE A 162 15.85 5.47 -15.54
CA PHE A 162 16.43 5.08 -14.26
C PHE A 162 17.89 5.50 -14.12
N LYS A 163 18.69 5.40 -15.20
CA LYS A 163 20.08 5.92 -15.20
C LYS A 163 20.11 7.44 -14.98
N ILE A 164 19.17 8.17 -15.61
CA ILE A 164 19.03 9.62 -15.41
C ILE A 164 18.65 9.93 -13.97
N TYR A 165 17.74 9.14 -13.38
CA TYR A 165 17.37 9.26 -11.97
C TYR A 165 18.58 9.10 -11.05
N ILE A 166 19.43 8.09 -11.27
CA ILE A 166 20.65 7.89 -10.48
C ILE A 166 21.56 9.12 -10.57
N ALA A 167 21.74 9.68 -11.77
CA ALA A 167 22.56 10.89 -11.94
C ALA A 167 21.96 12.10 -11.19
N LYS A 168 20.63 12.29 -11.26
CA LYS A 168 19.94 13.34 -10.49
C LYS A 168 20.07 13.11 -8.99
N LEU A 169 19.87 11.88 -8.53
CA LEU A 169 19.96 11.52 -7.11
C LEU A 169 21.38 11.78 -6.59
N ASN A 170 22.43 11.38 -7.34
CA ASN A 170 23.82 11.68 -7.00
C ASN A 170 24.06 13.20 -6.83
N GLY A 171 23.44 14.01 -7.67
CA GLY A 171 23.57 15.46 -7.61
C GLY A 171 22.93 16.10 -6.37
N VAL A 172 21.89 15.48 -5.80
CA VAL A 172 21.14 16.06 -4.68
C VAL A 172 21.47 15.48 -3.31
N VAL A 173 21.88 14.21 -3.22
CA VAL A 173 22.21 13.55 -1.93
C VAL A 173 23.69 13.11 -1.85
N GLY A 174 24.44 13.23 -2.93
CA GLY A 174 25.82 12.73 -3.06
C GLY A 174 25.89 11.25 -3.42
N GLU A 175 27.01 10.84 -4.04
CA GLU A 175 27.19 9.50 -4.63
C GLU A 175 27.07 8.37 -3.59
N ALA A 176 27.67 8.54 -2.43
CA ALA A 176 27.68 7.52 -1.38
C ALA A 176 26.27 7.24 -0.84
N GLU A 177 25.47 8.29 -0.64
CA GLU A 177 24.09 8.13 -0.15
C GLU A 177 23.17 7.62 -1.26
N ALA A 178 23.30 8.13 -2.48
CA ALA A 178 22.55 7.64 -3.62
C ALA A 178 22.77 6.13 -3.86
N LYS A 179 24.02 5.66 -3.74
CA LYS A 179 24.35 4.24 -3.84
C LYS A 179 23.63 3.41 -2.78
N LYS A 180 23.57 3.87 -1.52
CA LYS A 180 22.84 3.20 -0.46
C LYS A 180 21.33 3.14 -0.75
N ILE A 181 20.75 4.28 -1.19
CA ILE A 181 19.33 4.36 -1.53
C ILE A 181 19.01 3.37 -2.65
N VAL A 182 19.76 3.41 -3.75
CA VAL A 182 19.54 2.54 -4.92
C VAL A 182 19.73 1.07 -4.57
N SER A 183 20.79 0.71 -3.85
CA SER A 183 21.05 -0.69 -3.48
C SER A 183 20.09 -1.24 -2.44
N GLY A 184 19.51 -0.38 -1.60
CA GLY A 184 18.53 -0.76 -0.56
C GLY A 184 17.07 -0.61 -1.00
N ALA A 185 16.80 -0.02 -2.16
CA ALA A 185 15.45 0.24 -2.64
C ALA A 185 14.67 -1.07 -2.91
N LEU A 186 13.35 -1.00 -2.71
CA LEU A 186 12.44 -2.01 -3.22
C LEU A 186 12.10 -1.70 -4.68
N TYR A 187 12.33 -2.67 -5.57
CA TYR A 187 11.99 -2.54 -6.98
C TYR A 187 10.68 -3.29 -7.26
N PHE A 188 9.74 -2.59 -7.87
CA PHE A 188 8.47 -3.16 -8.28
C PHE A 188 8.34 -3.08 -9.81
N VAL A 189 8.19 -4.24 -10.47
CA VAL A 189 8.09 -4.32 -11.93
C VAL A 189 6.82 -5.06 -12.30
N SER A 190 5.98 -4.43 -13.12
CA SER A 190 4.79 -5.03 -13.72
C SER A 190 4.71 -4.59 -15.17
N ALA A 191 4.90 -5.52 -16.08
CA ALA A 191 4.86 -5.24 -17.51
C ALA A 191 4.37 -6.46 -18.28
N GLY A 192 3.50 -6.22 -19.28
CA GLY A 192 2.93 -7.29 -20.10
C GLY A 192 1.54 -7.75 -19.61
N THR A 193 0.80 -6.86 -18.98
CA THR A 193 -0.61 -7.09 -18.56
C THR A 193 -1.58 -6.65 -19.64
#